data_ac0ba6c29cbfc032dfff8abf541697cd
#
_entry.id   ac0ba6c29cbfc032dfff8abf541697cd
#
_cell.length_a   1.000
_cell.length_b   1.000
_cell.length_c   1.000
_cell.angle_alpha   90.00
_cell.angle_beta   90.00
_cell.angle_gamma   90.00
#
_symmetry.space_group_name_H-M   'P 1'
#
loop_
_entity.id
_entity.type
_entity.pdbx_description
1 polymer ?
#
loop_
_entity_poly.entity_id
_entity_poly.type
_entity_poly.pdbx_seq_one_letter_code
_entity_poly.pdbx_strand_id
1 'polypeptide(L)'
;MKTFLALFFSVALTLAPARAAELPWLTDLPRAQAQAKAEKKSVLLFFHGSDWCPSCVELDRQVFNSPQFIAYAQQALVLVSVDFPQKTNTQTVALQKANQALMTKFNVSENFPTLVLLDDAGDTVFQEAGYGGGGPAEVLPKLQRHANALSPVADSPGFKNLTVADFAKMAAEKQNIILDVRTGKEFQAGHIAGALNLDVTAPDFEQKAAALDKAKTYLVHCATGVRRERACKKLTALDFPRLYNLPGGFKAWVAAGEPVEK
;
A
#
# COMPACT_ATOMS: atom_id res chain seq x y z
N MET A 1 37.66 62.08 7.82
CA MET A 1 36.34 61.41 7.94
C MET A 1 35.99 60.80 6.59
N LYS A 2 36.12 59.50 6.42
CA LYS A 2 35.79 58.77 5.17
C LYS A 2 34.52 57.98 5.43
N THR A 3 33.42 58.41 4.81
CA THR A 3 32.09 57.81 4.92
C THR A 3 32.03 56.59 3.98
N PHE A 4 31.89 55.37 4.53
CA PHE A 4 31.64 54.15 3.76
C PHE A 4 30.14 54.02 3.52
N LEU A 5 29.73 54.08 2.27
CA LEU A 5 28.34 53.82 1.83
C LEU A 5 28.18 52.31 1.57
N ALA A 6 27.46 51.60 2.44
CA ALA A 6 27.16 50.20 2.27
C ALA A 6 25.96 50.05 1.34
N LEU A 7 26.17 49.50 0.14
CA LEU A 7 25.10 49.08 -0.78
C LEU A 7 24.53 47.76 -0.30
N PHE A 8 23.27 47.76 0.17
CA PHE A 8 22.50 46.54 0.39
C PHE A 8 21.92 46.03 -0.93
N PHE A 9 22.42 44.89 -1.42
CA PHE A 9 21.86 44.18 -2.56
C PHE A 9 20.76 43.29 -2.05
N SER A 10 19.47 43.68 -2.22
CA SER A 10 18.31 42.81 -1.95
C SER A 10 18.18 41.80 -3.08
N VAL A 11 18.54 40.56 -2.83
CA VAL A 11 18.21 39.43 -3.71
C VAL A 11 16.74 39.08 -3.54
N ALA A 12 15.91 39.49 -4.49
CA ALA A 12 14.53 39.03 -4.56
C ALA A 12 14.51 37.58 -5.03
N LEU A 13 14.26 36.67 -4.10
CA LEU A 13 14.05 35.24 -4.39
C LEU A 13 12.65 35.09 -5.05
N THR A 14 12.61 35.03 -6.38
CA THR A 14 11.38 34.74 -7.13
C THR A 14 11.05 33.27 -6.94
N LEU A 15 10.06 32.96 -6.09
CA LEU A 15 9.42 31.65 -6.07
C LEU A 15 8.67 31.46 -7.41
N ALA A 16 9.25 30.68 -8.32
CA ALA A 16 8.51 30.18 -9.46
C ALA A 16 7.37 29.28 -8.97
N PRO A 17 6.14 29.41 -9.53
CA PRO A 17 5.05 28.52 -9.16
C PRO A 17 5.45 27.07 -9.48
N ALA A 18 5.43 26.20 -8.48
CA ALA A 18 5.66 24.78 -8.67
C ALA A 18 4.58 24.24 -9.62
N ARG A 19 4.97 23.95 -10.86
CA ARG A 19 4.11 23.29 -11.83
C ARG A 19 3.72 21.93 -11.21
N ALA A 20 2.42 21.65 -11.16
CA ALA A 20 1.95 20.35 -10.69
C ALA A 20 2.69 19.26 -11.48
N ALA A 21 3.45 18.42 -10.79
CA ALA A 21 4.25 17.39 -11.43
C ALA A 21 3.29 16.37 -12.05
N GLU A 22 3.31 16.28 -13.37
CA GLU A 22 2.55 15.29 -14.11
C GLU A 22 3.10 13.89 -13.80
N LEU A 23 2.24 12.94 -13.45
CA LEU A 23 2.64 11.57 -13.10
C LEU A 23 3.05 10.82 -14.38
N PRO A 24 4.22 10.16 -14.40
CA PRO A 24 4.66 9.39 -15.56
C PRO A 24 3.89 8.05 -15.63
N TRP A 25 2.94 7.95 -16.56
CA TRP A 25 2.27 6.71 -16.88
C TRP A 25 3.08 5.93 -17.92
N LEU A 26 3.49 4.71 -17.56
CA LEU A 26 4.13 3.76 -18.48
C LEU A 26 3.07 2.95 -19.23
N THR A 27 3.49 2.31 -20.34
CA THR A 27 2.65 1.37 -21.11
C THR A 27 3.29 -0.03 -21.21
N ASP A 28 4.43 -0.22 -20.55
CA ASP A 28 5.23 -1.45 -20.56
C ASP A 28 5.31 -2.00 -19.13
N LEU A 29 4.62 -3.11 -18.87
CA LEU A 29 4.60 -3.72 -17.54
C LEU A 29 5.97 -4.28 -17.12
N PRO A 30 6.75 -5.00 -17.93
CA PRO A 30 8.09 -5.44 -17.57
C PRO A 30 9.00 -4.29 -17.11
N ARG A 31 8.98 -3.17 -17.84
CA ARG A 31 9.73 -1.97 -17.46
C ARG A 31 9.23 -1.38 -16.14
N ALA A 32 7.92 -1.30 -15.95
CA ALA A 32 7.32 -0.81 -14.71
C ALA A 32 7.70 -1.67 -13.50
N GLN A 33 7.70 -3.00 -13.65
CA GLN A 33 8.11 -3.93 -12.60
C GLN A 33 9.59 -3.80 -12.27
N ALA A 34 10.46 -3.66 -13.27
CA ALA A 34 11.89 -3.44 -13.04
C ALA A 34 12.14 -2.13 -12.28
N GLN A 35 11.44 -1.04 -12.66
CA GLN A 35 11.51 0.24 -11.97
C GLN A 35 10.96 0.14 -10.55
N ALA A 36 9.81 -0.47 -10.36
CA ALA A 36 9.16 -0.62 -9.05
C ALA A 36 10.06 -1.40 -8.07
N LYS A 37 10.70 -2.47 -8.54
CA LYS A 37 11.67 -3.23 -7.75
C LYS A 37 12.89 -2.40 -7.35
N ALA A 38 13.44 -1.60 -8.27
CA ALA A 38 14.59 -0.73 -7.99
C ALA A 38 14.24 0.39 -6.99
N GLU A 39 13.04 0.94 -7.08
CA GLU A 39 12.54 2.04 -6.24
C GLU A 39 11.79 1.57 -4.99
N LYS A 40 11.62 0.25 -4.79
CA LYS A 40 10.82 -0.34 -3.71
C LYS A 40 9.38 0.18 -3.68
N LYS A 41 8.75 0.24 -4.85
CA LYS A 41 7.39 0.69 -5.07
C LYS A 41 6.50 -0.46 -5.56
N SER A 42 5.19 -0.28 -5.44
CA SER A 42 4.20 -1.16 -6.08
C SER A 42 3.91 -0.69 -7.50
N VAL A 43 3.38 -1.60 -8.36
CA VAL A 43 2.91 -1.24 -9.70
C VAL A 43 1.40 -1.12 -9.68
N LEU A 44 0.86 0.03 -10.07
CA LEU A 44 -0.58 0.22 -10.28
C LEU A 44 -0.89 0.19 -11.77
N LEU A 45 -1.64 -0.83 -12.22
CA LEU A 45 -2.20 -0.88 -13.56
C LEU A 45 -3.61 -0.27 -13.55
N PHE A 46 -3.86 0.59 -14.51
CA PHE A 46 -5.15 1.19 -14.79
C PHE A 46 -5.67 0.69 -16.13
N PHE A 47 -6.66 -0.22 -16.11
CA PHE A 47 -7.36 -0.70 -17.29
C PHE A 47 -8.52 0.25 -17.57
N HIS A 48 -8.52 0.85 -18.75
CA HIS A 48 -9.48 1.92 -19.09
C HIS A 48 -9.74 2.03 -20.60
N GLY A 49 -10.77 2.82 -20.93
CA GLY A 49 -11.03 3.28 -22.28
C GLY A 49 -10.97 4.80 -22.31
N SER A 50 -9.83 5.34 -22.78
CA SER A 50 -9.53 6.77 -22.69
C SER A 50 -10.51 7.68 -23.41
N ASP A 51 -11.18 7.19 -24.47
CA ASP A 51 -12.03 8.00 -25.36
C ASP A 51 -13.52 7.62 -25.32
N TRP A 52 -13.91 6.61 -24.51
CA TRP A 52 -15.29 6.14 -24.49
C TRP A 52 -15.84 5.79 -23.09
N CYS A 53 -14.98 5.67 -22.06
CA CYS A 53 -15.38 5.24 -20.71
C CYS A 53 -15.58 6.46 -19.77
N PRO A 54 -16.81 6.93 -19.52
CA PRO A 54 -17.04 8.11 -18.68
C PRO A 54 -16.52 7.98 -17.27
N SER A 55 -16.70 6.80 -16.63
CA SER A 55 -16.21 6.53 -15.27
C SER A 55 -14.68 6.47 -15.19
N CYS A 56 -14.00 6.11 -16.30
CA CYS A 56 -12.54 6.16 -16.39
C CYS A 56 -12.04 7.60 -16.39
N VAL A 57 -12.67 8.46 -17.20
CA VAL A 57 -12.38 9.91 -17.25
C VAL A 57 -12.63 10.56 -15.89
N GLU A 58 -13.72 10.17 -15.22
CA GLU A 58 -14.05 10.72 -13.91
C GLU A 58 -13.04 10.28 -12.82
N LEU A 59 -12.61 9.01 -12.83
CA LEU A 59 -11.57 8.51 -11.94
C LEU A 59 -10.24 9.26 -12.16
N ASP A 60 -9.84 9.45 -13.43
CA ASP A 60 -8.63 10.19 -13.76
C ASP A 60 -8.71 11.63 -13.23
N ARG A 61 -9.81 12.33 -13.54
CA ARG A 61 -10.02 13.71 -13.13
C ARG A 61 -10.08 13.90 -11.62
N GLN A 62 -10.82 13.04 -10.90
CA GLN A 62 -11.06 13.21 -9.46
C GLN A 62 -9.94 12.65 -8.61
N VAL A 63 -9.32 11.54 -9.04
CA VAL A 63 -8.36 10.80 -8.22
C VAL A 63 -6.94 11.02 -8.72
N PHE A 64 -6.61 10.62 -9.94
CA PHE A 64 -5.22 10.61 -10.40
C PHE A 64 -4.63 12.01 -10.57
N ASN A 65 -5.45 12.98 -10.91
CA ASN A 65 -5.06 14.40 -10.98
C ASN A 65 -5.16 15.14 -9.63
N SER A 66 -5.55 14.46 -8.54
CA SER A 66 -5.61 15.08 -7.21
C SER A 66 -4.22 15.23 -6.59
N PRO A 67 -3.96 16.33 -5.85
CA PRO A 67 -2.70 16.51 -5.14
C PRO A 67 -2.38 15.36 -4.18
N GLN A 68 -3.41 14.77 -3.54
CA GLN A 68 -3.27 13.67 -2.61
C GLN A 68 -2.77 12.39 -3.30
N PHE A 69 -3.35 12.05 -4.46
CA PHE A 69 -2.90 10.89 -5.23
C PHE A 69 -1.51 11.11 -5.81
N ILE A 70 -1.23 12.30 -6.38
CA ILE A 70 0.08 12.64 -6.95
C ILE A 70 1.17 12.47 -5.89
N ALA A 71 0.99 13.04 -4.69
CA ALA A 71 1.95 12.92 -3.61
C ALA A 71 2.18 11.46 -3.18
N TYR A 72 1.12 10.67 -3.10
CA TYR A 72 1.20 9.25 -2.77
C TYR A 72 1.88 8.44 -3.88
N ALA A 73 1.48 8.63 -5.14
CA ALA A 73 2.02 7.89 -6.27
C ALA A 73 3.52 8.14 -6.47
N GLN A 74 3.97 9.37 -6.32
CA GLN A 74 5.40 9.72 -6.38
C GLN A 74 6.24 8.94 -5.37
N GLN A 75 5.69 8.62 -4.20
CA GLN A 75 6.41 7.90 -3.15
C GLN A 75 6.27 6.38 -3.25
N ALA A 76 5.10 5.88 -3.66
CA ALA A 76 4.72 4.49 -3.44
C ALA A 76 4.40 3.68 -4.72
N LEU A 77 4.19 4.34 -5.86
CA LEU A 77 3.69 3.68 -7.06
C LEU A 77 4.56 3.92 -8.30
N VAL A 78 4.62 2.91 -9.16
CA VAL A 78 4.92 3.03 -10.59
C VAL A 78 3.61 2.77 -11.34
N LEU A 79 3.23 3.68 -12.23
CA LEU A 79 1.92 3.68 -12.88
C LEU A 79 1.99 3.09 -14.28
N VAL A 80 1.04 2.22 -14.61
CA VAL A 80 0.89 1.60 -15.93
C VAL A 80 -0.50 1.86 -16.47
N SER A 81 -0.59 2.55 -17.61
CA SER A 81 -1.82 2.72 -18.38
C SER A 81 -2.03 1.53 -19.32
N VAL A 82 -3.15 0.84 -19.18
CA VAL A 82 -3.59 -0.26 -20.03
C VAL A 82 -4.86 0.20 -20.73
N ASP A 83 -4.68 0.98 -21.80
CA ASP A 83 -5.76 1.67 -22.50
C ASP A 83 -6.33 0.86 -23.65
N PHE A 84 -7.66 0.90 -23.81
CA PHE A 84 -8.44 0.25 -24.88
C PHE A 84 -9.28 1.30 -25.62
N PRO A 85 -8.66 2.18 -26.42
CA PRO A 85 -9.39 3.21 -27.15
C PRO A 85 -10.26 2.61 -28.25
N GLN A 86 -11.43 3.20 -28.49
CA GLN A 86 -12.30 2.85 -29.61
C GLN A 86 -11.89 3.54 -30.92
N LYS A 87 -11.24 4.72 -30.83
CA LYS A 87 -10.73 5.40 -32.03
C LYS A 87 -9.59 4.60 -32.66
N THR A 88 -9.70 4.38 -33.94
CA THR A 88 -8.68 3.67 -34.72
C THR A 88 -7.37 4.46 -34.81
N ASN A 89 -6.25 3.75 -34.91
CA ASN A 89 -4.90 4.31 -35.15
C ASN A 89 -4.33 5.19 -33.98
N THR A 90 -4.87 5.06 -32.77
CA THR A 90 -4.34 5.77 -31.59
C THR A 90 -3.21 5.00 -30.89
N GLN A 91 -3.11 3.67 -31.17
CA GLN A 91 -2.08 2.80 -30.59
C GLN A 91 -1.46 1.91 -31.68
N THR A 92 -0.22 1.49 -31.46
CA THR A 92 0.41 0.47 -32.31
C THR A 92 -0.23 -0.89 -32.11
N VAL A 93 -0.21 -1.75 -33.15
CA VAL A 93 -0.72 -3.12 -33.05
C VAL A 93 0.00 -3.92 -31.94
N ALA A 94 1.29 -3.67 -31.75
CA ALA A 94 2.07 -4.30 -30.68
C ALA A 94 1.54 -3.94 -29.29
N LEU A 95 1.20 -2.66 -29.05
CA LEU A 95 0.66 -2.20 -27.77
C LEU A 95 -0.75 -2.76 -27.53
N GLN A 96 -1.61 -2.77 -28.56
CA GLN A 96 -2.94 -3.38 -28.47
C GLN A 96 -2.87 -4.86 -28.05
N LYS A 97 -1.95 -5.62 -28.68
CA LYS A 97 -1.73 -7.03 -28.35
C LYS A 97 -1.19 -7.20 -26.91
N ALA A 98 -0.28 -6.33 -26.49
CA ALA A 98 0.25 -6.33 -25.13
C ALA A 98 -0.85 -6.04 -24.10
N ASN A 99 -1.69 -5.02 -24.34
CA ASN A 99 -2.81 -4.67 -23.46
C ASN A 99 -3.82 -5.83 -23.36
N GLN A 100 -4.14 -6.50 -24.49
CA GLN A 100 -5.02 -7.66 -24.50
C GLN A 100 -4.44 -8.84 -23.69
N ALA A 101 -3.13 -9.06 -23.77
CA ALA A 101 -2.45 -10.08 -22.99
C ALA A 101 -2.50 -9.77 -21.48
N LEU A 102 -2.36 -8.49 -21.08
CA LEU A 102 -2.52 -8.05 -19.69
C LEU A 102 -3.95 -8.24 -19.19
N MET A 103 -4.95 -7.89 -20.00
CA MET A 103 -6.36 -8.12 -19.67
C MET A 103 -6.65 -9.59 -19.38
N THR A 104 -6.11 -10.49 -20.19
CA THR A 104 -6.21 -11.95 -19.97
C THR A 104 -5.44 -12.39 -18.72
N LYS A 105 -4.19 -11.93 -18.57
CA LYS A 105 -3.31 -12.31 -17.46
C LYS A 105 -3.93 -11.99 -16.09
N PHE A 106 -4.55 -10.81 -15.96
CA PHE A 106 -5.14 -10.34 -14.70
C PHE A 106 -6.63 -10.65 -14.60
N ASN A 107 -7.18 -11.42 -15.54
CA ASN A 107 -8.60 -11.77 -15.56
C ASN A 107 -9.51 -10.54 -15.43
N VAL A 108 -9.14 -9.45 -16.12
CA VAL A 108 -9.94 -8.23 -16.17
C VAL A 108 -11.05 -8.45 -17.17
N SER A 109 -12.30 -8.37 -16.72
CA SER A 109 -13.47 -8.30 -17.60
C SER A 109 -13.59 -6.87 -18.17
N GLU A 110 -14.47 -6.67 -19.15
CA GLU A 110 -14.70 -5.36 -19.79
C GLU A 110 -15.35 -4.30 -18.83
N ASN A 111 -15.30 -4.51 -17.54
CA ASN A 111 -15.79 -3.58 -16.53
C ASN A 111 -14.72 -2.51 -16.23
N PHE A 112 -14.70 -1.46 -17.03
CA PHE A 112 -13.78 -0.33 -16.82
C PHE A 112 -14.42 0.79 -15.99
N PRO A 113 -13.59 1.52 -15.22
CA PRO A 113 -12.17 1.32 -14.94
C PRO A 113 -11.91 0.07 -14.09
N THR A 114 -10.76 -0.61 -14.29
CA THR A 114 -10.27 -1.62 -13.36
C THR A 114 -8.87 -1.24 -12.89
N LEU A 115 -8.67 -1.24 -11.59
CA LEU A 115 -7.39 -1.04 -10.94
C LEU A 115 -6.81 -2.38 -10.49
N VAL A 116 -5.55 -2.64 -10.84
CA VAL A 116 -4.80 -3.82 -10.37
C VAL A 116 -3.51 -3.32 -9.74
N LEU A 117 -3.28 -3.64 -8.47
CA LEU A 117 -2.05 -3.32 -7.77
C LEU A 117 -1.20 -4.57 -7.63
N LEU A 118 0.05 -4.47 -8.05
CA LEU A 118 1.05 -5.53 -7.91
C LEU A 118 2.06 -5.17 -6.84
N ASP A 119 2.54 -6.18 -6.16
CA ASP A 119 3.68 -6.08 -5.28
C ASP A 119 5.03 -6.10 -6.04
N ASP A 120 6.15 -6.07 -5.32
CA ASP A 120 7.50 -6.09 -5.90
C ASP A 120 7.89 -7.45 -6.51
N ALA A 121 7.19 -8.53 -6.12
CA ALA A 121 7.29 -9.84 -6.75
C ALA A 121 6.48 -9.93 -8.05
N GLY A 122 5.58 -8.96 -8.28
CA GLY A 122 4.66 -8.93 -9.42
C GLY A 122 3.35 -9.68 -9.18
N ASP A 123 3.06 -10.04 -7.93
CA ASP A 123 1.80 -10.68 -7.54
C ASP A 123 0.70 -9.65 -7.33
N THR A 124 -0.55 -10.01 -7.71
CA THR A 124 -1.70 -9.15 -7.51
C THR A 124 -2.09 -9.10 -6.03
N VAL A 125 -1.96 -7.92 -5.42
CA VAL A 125 -2.33 -7.68 -4.01
C VAL A 125 -3.67 -6.96 -3.86
N PHE A 126 -4.16 -6.31 -4.93
CA PHE A 126 -5.47 -5.66 -4.97
C PHE A 126 -5.99 -5.61 -6.40
N GLN A 127 -7.31 -5.82 -6.56
CA GLN A 127 -8.01 -5.62 -7.82
C GLN A 127 -9.43 -5.14 -7.54
N GLU A 128 -9.86 -4.08 -8.23
CA GLU A 128 -11.21 -3.53 -8.11
C GLU A 128 -11.66 -2.99 -9.47
N ALA A 129 -12.89 -3.35 -9.85
CA ALA A 129 -13.53 -2.87 -11.07
C ALA A 129 -14.62 -1.86 -10.74
N GLY A 130 -14.77 -0.86 -11.61
CA GLY A 130 -15.72 0.24 -11.46
C GLY A 130 -15.17 1.40 -10.61
N TYR A 131 -15.88 2.53 -10.66
CA TYR A 131 -15.60 3.71 -9.84
C TYR A 131 -16.91 4.37 -9.43
N GLY A 132 -17.14 4.50 -8.13
CA GLY A 132 -18.38 5.02 -7.54
C GLY A 132 -18.43 6.53 -7.33
N GLY A 133 -17.35 7.28 -7.65
CA GLY A 133 -17.32 8.74 -7.55
C GLY A 133 -16.86 9.31 -6.21
N GLY A 134 -16.33 8.49 -5.30
CA GLY A 134 -15.93 8.92 -3.95
C GLY A 134 -14.59 9.69 -3.88
N GLY A 135 -13.95 9.97 -5.00
CA GLY A 135 -12.69 10.72 -5.07
C GLY A 135 -11.50 10.06 -4.39
N PRO A 136 -10.44 10.82 -4.07
CA PRO A 136 -9.24 10.29 -3.41
C PRO A 136 -9.53 9.64 -2.06
N ALA A 137 -10.55 10.12 -1.34
CA ALA A 137 -10.92 9.59 -0.03
C ALA A 137 -11.44 8.14 -0.09
N GLU A 138 -11.99 7.71 -1.24
CA GLU A 138 -12.40 6.33 -1.46
C GLU A 138 -11.23 5.45 -1.93
N VAL A 139 -10.47 5.90 -2.91
CA VAL A 139 -9.48 5.08 -3.62
C VAL A 139 -8.17 4.96 -2.86
N LEU A 140 -7.64 6.07 -2.31
CA LEU A 140 -6.33 6.06 -1.64
C LEU A 140 -6.24 5.09 -0.45
N PRO A 141 -7.22 5.02 0.47
CA PRO A 141 -7.13 4.07 1.58
C PRO A 141 -7.10 2.61 1.13
N LYS A 142 -7.75 2.28 0.00
CA LYS A 142 -7.72 0.94 -0.59
C LYS A 142 -6.32 0.63 -1.13
N LEU A 143 -5.75 1.52 -1.95
CA LEU A 143 -4.40 1.34 -2.51
C LEU A 143 -3.33 1.31 -1.43
N GLN A 144 -3.36 2.25 -0.49
CA GLN A 144 -2.40 2.34 0.62
C GLN A 144 -2.39 1.09 1.49
N ARG A 145 -3.55 0.51 1.74
CA ARG A 145 -3.69 -0.72 2.53
C ARG A 145 -2.93 -1.89 1.90
N HIS A 146 -2.89 -1.95 0.58
CA HIS A 146 -2.33 -3.06 -0.18
C HIS A 146 -0.90 -2.78 -0.68
N ALA A 147 -0.58 -1.56 -1.10
CA ALA A 147 0.78 -1.15 -1.48
C ALA A 147 1.76 -1.20 -0.31
N ASN A 148 1.27 -0.90 0.89
CA ASN A 148 2.08 -0.90 2.12
C ASN A 148 2.45 -2.31 2.63
N ALA A 149 2.07 -3.37 1.93
CA ALA A 149 2.59 -4.71 2.24
C ALA A 149 4.12 -4.82 1.98
N LEU A 150 4.73 -3.86 1.25
CA LEU A 150 6.10 -3.94 0.74
C LEU A 150 6.99 -2.73 1.03
N SER A 151 6.43 -1.55 1.24
CA SER A 151 7.20 -0.44 1.77
C SER A 151 7.28 -0.55 3.28
N PRO A 152 8.37 -0.11 3.92
CA PRO A 152 8.31 0.18 5.34
C PRO A 152 7.18 1.22 5.50
N VAL A 153 5.99 0.74 5.87
CA VAL A 153 4.85 1.61 6.17
C VAL A 153 5.35 2.60 7.19
N ALA A 154 5.22 3.90 6.88
CA ALA A 154 5.61 4.91 7.83
C ALA A 154 5.03 4.56 9.20
N ASP A 155 5.86 4.61 10.23
CA ASP A 155 5.45 4.29 11.58
C ASP A 155 4.19 5.09 11.92
N SER A 156 3.17 4.41 12.40
CA SER A 156 1.98 5.08 12.92
C SER A 156 2.26 5.54 14.35
N PRO A 157 1.63 6.62 14.82
CA PRO A 157 1.76 7.00 16.22
C PRO A 157 1.45 5.80 17.12
N GLY A 158 2.47 5.33 17.88
CA GLY A 158 2.35 4.24 18.83
C GLY A 158 2.74 2.84 18.36
N PHE A 159 3.00 2.61 17.05
CA PHE A 159 3.53 1.32 16.59
C PHE A 159 4.34 1.44 15.29
N LYS A 160 5.29 0.51 15.10
CA LYS A 160 6.16 0.43 13.92
C LYS A 160 5.74 -0.71 13.01
N ASN A 161 5.94 -0.53 11.70
CA ASN A 161 5.68 -1.55 10.71
C ASN A 161 6.98 -2.24 10.30
N LEU A 162 6.96 -3.59 10.23
CA LEU A 162 8.12 -4.39 9.88
C LEU A 162 7.92 -5.09 8.54
N THR A 163 9.00 -5.30 7.80
CA THR A 163 9.00 -6.27 6.69
C THR A 163 8.81 -7.70 7.24
N VAL A 164 8.44 -8.67 6.39
CA VAL A 164 8.35 -10.09 6.82
C VAL A 164 9.69 -10.55 7.39
N ALA A 165 10.81 -10.20 6.74
CA ALA A 165 12.15 -10.59 7.18
C ALA A 165 12.52 -9.99 8.56
N ASP A 166 12.22 -8.71 8.80
CA ASP A 166 12.48 -8.07 10.10
C ASP A 166 11.56 -8.63 11.19
N PHE A 167 10.29 -8.90 10.83
CA PHE A 167 9.34 -9.53 11.75
C PHE A 167 9.80 -10.95 12.12
N ALA A 168 10.26 -11.75 11.15
CA ALA A 168 10.79 -13.10 11.39
C ALA A 168 12.03 -13.07 12.29
N LYS A 169 12.96 -12.12 12.05
CA LYS A 169 14.11 -11.92 12.90
C LYS A 169 13.73 -11.60 14.35
N MET A 170 12.78 -10.69 14.54
CA MET A 170 12.30 -10.34 15.88
C MET A 170 11.46 -11.46 16.51
N ALA A 171 10.71 -12.23 15.71
CA ALA A 171 9.94 -13.38 16.18
C ALA A 171 10.82 -14.53 16.73
N ALA A 172 12.04 -14.66 16.23
CA ALA A 172 13.01 -15.61 16.74
C ALA A 172 13.57 -15.26 18.14
N GLU A 173 13.37 -14.03 18.59
CA GLU A 173 13.79 -13.55 19.90
C GLU A 173 12.76 -13.93 20.97
N LYS A 174 13.09 -14.85 21.89
CA LYS A 174 12.18 -15.44 22.90
C LYS A 174 11.50 -14.42 23.83
N GLN A 175 12.04 -13.22 23.98
CA GLN A 175 11.46 -12.16 24.80
C GLN A 175 10.29 -11.44 24.11
N ASN A 176 10.17 -11.56 22.79
CA ASN A 176 9.10 -10.94 22.00
C ASN A 176 7.88 -11.86 21.93
N ILE A 177 6.70 -11.29 21.91
CA ILE A 177 5.44 -12.01 21.85
C ILE A 177 4.80 -11.77 20.47
N ILE A 178 4.61 -12.84 19.71
CA ILE A 178 3.84 -12.80 18.47
C ILE A 178 2.36 -12.81 18.85
N LEU A 179 1.61 -11.78 18.42
CA LEU A 179 0.20 -11.61 18.74
C LEU A 179 -0.66 -11.74 17.48
N ASP A 180 -1.31 -12.88 17.32
CA ASP A 180 -2.27 -13.13 16.26
C ASP A 180 -3.65 -12.59 16.66
N VAL A 181 -4.11 -11.53 15.97
CA VAL A 181 -5.39 -10.87 16.28
C VAL A 181 -6.53 -11.34 15.38
N ARG A 182 -6.38 -12.50 14.74
CA ARG A 182 -7.44 -13.17 14.00
C ARG A 182 -8.39 -13.90 14.94
N THR A 183 -9.51 -14.38 14.39
CA THR A 183 -10.44 -15.24 15.13
C THR A 183 -9.77 -16.55 15.58
N GLY A 184 -10.27 -17.13 16.67
CA GLY A 184 -9.77 -18.42 17.15
C GLY A 184 -9.88 -19.53 16.11
N LYS A 185 -10.90 -19.51 15.25
CA LYS A 185 -11.06 -20.47 14.14
C LYS A 185 -9.94 -20.32 13.10
N GLU A 186 -9.57 -19.10 12.73
CA GLU A 186 -8.47 -18.85 11.80
C GLU A 186 -7.12 -19.26 12.41
N PHE A 187 -6.92 -19.00 13.69
CA PHE A 187 -5.73 -19.40 14.43
C PHE A 187 -5.55 -20.92 14.47
N GLN A 188 -6.60 -21.66 14.81
CA GLN A 188 -6.57 -23.13 14.84
C GLN A 188 -6.35 -23.75 13.46
N ALA A 189 -6.77 -23.08 12.38
CA ALA A 189 -6.53 -23.57 11.02
C ALA A 189 -5.05 -23.45 10.59
N GLY A 190 -4.26 -22.62 11.28
CA GLY A 190 -2.84 -22.40 11.10
C GLY A 190 -2.42 -21.02 11.55
N HIS A 191 -1.28 -20.91 12.23
CA HIS A 191 -0.77 -19.67 12.81
C HIS A 191 0.78 -19.61 12.75
N ILE A 192 1.35 -18.44 13.03
CA ILE A 192 2.81 -18.29 13.16
C ILE A 192 3.26 -19.05 14.39
N ALA A 193 4.32 -19.86 14.26
CA ALA A 193 4.86 -20.68 15.32
C ALA A 193 5.06 -19.89 16.63
N GLY A 194 4.50 -20.38 17.73
CA GLY A 194 4.60 -19.76 19.06
C GLY A 194 3.73 -18.50 19.25
N ALA A 195 2.82 -18.19 18.34
CA ALA A 195 1.95 -17.02 18.48
C ALA A 195 0.87 -17.19 19.56
N LEU A 196 0.59 -16.11 20.29
CA LEU A 196 -0.55 -15.98 21.18
C LEU A 196 -1.75 -15.45 20.38
N ASN A 197 -2.93 -16.08 20.52
CA ASN A 197 -4.14 -15.58 19.87
C ASN A 197 -4.93 -14.65 20.79
N LEU A 198 -5.31 -13.49 20.24
CA LEU A 198 -6.19 -12.53 20.89
C LEU A 198 -7.10 -11.87 19.84
N ASP A 199 -8.29 -12.41 19.64
CA ASP A 199 -9.23 -11.97 18.62
C ASP A 199 -9.66 -10.51 18.82
N VAL A 200 -9.25 -9.59 17.93
CA VAL A 200 -9.59 -8.17 18.00
C VAL A 200 -11.08 -7.88 17.76
N THR A 201 -11.83 -8.86 17.25
CA THR A 201 -13.27 -8.73 17.02
C THR A 201 -14.10 -9.17 18.21
N ALA A 202 -13.49 -9.86 19.18
CA ALA A 202 -14.14 -10.30 20.39
C ALA A 202 -14.49 -9.10 21.31
N PRO A 203 -15.66 -9.12 21.97
CA PRO A 203 -16.10 -8.02 22.82
C PRO A 203 -15.20 -7.80 24.05
N ASP A 204 -14.51 -8.83 24.49
CA ASP A 204 -13.59 -8.82 25.65
C ASP A 204 -12.13 -8.57 25.27
N PHE A 205 -11.85 -8.19 24.00
CA PHE A 205 -10.48 -7.93 23.53
C PHE A 205 -9.70 -6.98 24.44
N GLU A 206 -10.28 -5.83 24.77
CA GLU A 206 -9.59 -4.79 25.58
C GLU A 206 -9.33 -5.26 27.01
N GLN A 207 -10.26 -5.99 27.60
CA GLN A 207 -10.08 -6.58 28.93
C GLN A 207 -8.92 -7.58 28.95
N LYS A 208 -8.88 -8.48 27.96
CA LYS A 208 -7.80 -9.47 27.82
C LYS A 208 -6.45 -8.82 27.47
N ALA A 209 -6.48 -7.82 26.60
CA ALA A 209 -5.30 -7.06 26.24
C ALA A 209 -4.70 -6.31 27.45
N ALA A 210 -5.53 -5.72 28.29
CA ALA A 210 -5.09 -5.03 29.50
C ALA A 210 -4.35 -5.93 30.51
N ALA A 211 -4.61 -7.25 30.47
CA ALA A 211 -3.93 -8.24 31.30
C ALA A 211 -2.57 -8.70 30.76
N LEU A 212 -2.19 -8.28 29.56
CA LEU A 212 -0.89 -8.60 28.95
C LEU A 212 0.24 -7.78 29.61
N ASP A 213 1.45 -8.36 29.66
CA ASP A 213 2.64 -7.70 30.20
C ASP A 213 3.13 -6.55 29.30
N LYS A 214 2.87 -5.31 29.70
CA LYS A 214 3.28 -4.11 28.96
C LYS A 214 4.81 -3.93 28.87
N ALA A 215 5.59 -4.63 29.68
CA ALA A 215 7.06 -4.63 29.58
C ALA A 215 7.60 -5.47 28.41
N LYS A 216 6.75 -6.24 27.73
CA LYS A 216 7.11 -7.05 26.56
C LYS A 216 6.99 -6.27 25.26
N THR A 217 7.64 -6.79 24.22
CA THR A 217 7.49 -6.35 22.84
C THR A 217 6.45 -7.22 22.15
N TYR A 218 5.49 -6.62 21.48
CA TYR A 218 4.44 -7.34 20.75
C TYR A 218 4.58 -7.18 19.24
N LEU A 219 4.62 -8.33 18.56
CA LEU A 219 4.67 -8.46 17.11
C LEU A 219 3.27 -8.81 16.63
N VAL A 220 2.51 -7.82 16.19
CA VAL A 220 1.07 -7.95 15.91
C VAL A 220 0.82 -8.28 14.46
N HIS A 221 0.01 -9.31 14.18
CA HIS A 221 -0.44 -9.62 12.83
C HIS A 221 -1.91 -10.05 12.78
N CYS A 222 -2.51 -9.98 11.59
CA CYS A 222 -3.80 -10.59 11.28
C CYS A 222 -3.72 -11.35 9.94
N ALA A 223 -4.83 -11.62 9.26
CA ALA A 223 -4.81 -12.33 7.98
C ALA A 223 -4.12 -11.54 6.86
N THR A 224 -4.57 -10.29 6.60
CA THR A 224 -4.14 -9.48 5.45
C THR A 224 -3.84 -8.01 5.76
N GLY A 225 -4.21 -7.52 6.94
CA GLY A 225 -3.79 -6.18 7.32
C GLY A 225 -4.75 -5.26 8.06
N VAL A 226 -6.06 -5.38 7.92
CA VAL A 226 -7.02 -4.40 8.48
C VAL A 226 -7.17 -4.54 10.01
N ARG A 227 -7.38 -5.76 10.48
CA ARG A 227 -7.62 -6.06 11.91
C ARG A 227 -6.41 -5.74 12.81
N ARG A 228 -5.19 -5.94 12.31
CA ARG A 228 -3.96 -5.64 13.05
C ARG A 228 -3.81 -4.16 13.37
N GLU A 229 -4.14 -3.27 12.42
CA GLU A 229 -4.07 -1.82 12.64
C GLU A 229 -5.05 -1.39 13.73
N ARG A 230 -6.28 -1.93 13.69
CA ARG A 230 -7.27 -1.72 14.76
C ARG A 230 -6.75 -2.23 16.11
N ALA A 231 -6.12 -3.41 16.13
CA ALA A 231 -5.53 -3.97 17.35
C ALA A 231 -4.40 -3.09 17.88
N CYS A 232 -3.46 -2.67 17.01
CA CYS A 232 -2.37 -1.80 17.43
C CYS A 232 -2.88 -0.46 18.00
N LYS A 233 -3.88 0.17 17.37
CA LYS A 233 -4.51 1.40 17.89
C LYS A 233 -5.11 1.18 19.29
N LYS A 234 -5.81 0.06 19.53
CA LYS A 234 -6.36 -0.29 20.84
C LYS A 234 -5.25 -0.55 21.87
N LEU A 235 -4.19 -1.29 21.48
CA LEU A 235 -3.04 -1.55 22.34
C LEU A 235 -2.28 -0.26 22.68
N THR A 236 -2.11 0.66 21.71
CA THR A 236 -1.53 1.99 21.96
C THR A 236 -2.36 2.78 22.97
N ALA A 237 -3.69 2.75 22.85
CA ALA A 237 -4.59 3.40 23.81
C ALA A 237 -4.55 2.75 25.21
N LEU A 238 -4.07 1.52 25.33
CA LEU A 238 -3.79 0.82 26.58
C LEU A 238 -2.32 0.97 27.05
N ASP A 239 -1.57 1.94 26.51
CA ASP A 239 -0.18 2.28 26.87
C ASP A 239 0.83 1.14 26.66
N PHE A 240 0.71 0.36 25.59
CA PHE A 240 1.73 -0.58 25.19
C PHE A 240 2.87 0.14 24.44
N PRO A 241 4.10 0.20 24.97
CA PRO A 241 5.16 1.06 24.45
C PRO A 241 5.93 0.46 23.27
N ARG A 242 5.85 -0.86 23.04
CA ARG A 242 6.65 -1.58 22.04
C ARG A 242 5.75 -2.47 21.20
N LEU A 243 5.13 -1.85 20.19
CA LEU A 243 4.24 -2.50 19.24
C LEU A 243 4.87 -2.49 17.85
N TYR A 244 4.95 -3.66 17.25
CA TYR A 244 5.40 -3.86 15.88
C TYR A 244 4.33 -4.61 15.10
N ASN A 245 4.16 -4.28 13.86
CA ASN A 245 3.06 -4.72 13.03
C ASN A 245 3.59 -5.37 11.74
N LEU A 246 2.98 -6.47 11.30
CA LEU A 246 3.31 -7.15 10.05
C LEU A 246 2.32 -6.74 8.94
N PRO A 247 2.69 -5.82 8.03
CA PRO A 247 1.96 -5.58 6.79
C PRO A 247 1.81 -6.87 5.97
N GLY A 248 0.64 -7.08 5.34
CA GLY A 248 0.34 -8.36 4.65
C GLY A 248 -0.06 -9.52 5.59
N GLY A 249 0.28 -9.44 6.88
CA GLY A 249 -0.18 -10.39 7.91
C GLY A 249 0.24 -11.83 7.67
N PHE A 250 -0.58 -12.79 8.14
CA PHE A 250 -0.33 -14.22 8.02
C PHE A 250 -0.17 -14.70 6.57
N LYS A 251 -0.90 -14.07 5.63
CA LYS A 251 -0.79 -14.41 4.21
C LYS A 251 0.61 -14.10 3.67
N ALA A 252 1.16 -12.93 3.99
CA ALA A 252 2.53 -12.56 3.58
C ALA A 252 3.59 -13.43 4.27
N TRP A 253 3.40 -13.80 5.54
CA TRP A 253 4.26 -14.74 6.27
C TRP A 253 4.35 -16.10 5.57
N VAL A 254 3.21 -16.69 5.23
CA VAL A 254 3.15 -17.98 4.52
C VAL A 254 3.76 -17.89 3.12
N ALA A 255 3.48 -16.79 2.39
CA ALA A 255 4.04 -16.57 1.06
C ALA A 255 5.57 -16.44 1.06
N ALA A 256 6.15 -15.94 2.16
CA ALA A 256 7.60 -15.88 2.36
C ALA A 256 8.23 -17.23 2.77
N GLY A 257 7.42 -18.28 2.95
CA GLY A 257 7.90 -19.61 3.36
C GLY A 257 8.27 -19.73 4.84
N GLU A 258 7.85 -18.78 5.66
CA GLU A 258 8.16 -18.75 7.09
C GLU A 258 7.36 -19.79 7.90
N PRO A 259 7.85 -20.25 9.08
CA PRO A 259 7.28 -21.37 9.84
C PRO A 259 5.86 -21.13 10.32
N VAL A 260 5.00 -22.15 10.19
CA VAL A 260 3.61 -22.16 10.67
C VAL A 260 3.32 -23.40 11.52
N GLU A 261 2.43 -23.25 12.48
CA GLU A 261 1.88 -24.32 13.32
C GLU A 261 0.36 -24.46 13.09
N LYS A 262 -0.19 -25.62 13.48
CA LYS A 262 -1.63 -25.91 13.50
C LYS A 262 -2.08 -26.24 14.91
#